data_74d8c910523d212fc9375704352bd1aa
#
_entry.id   74d8c910523d212fc9375704352bd1aa
#
_cell.length_a   1.000
_cell.length_b   1.000
_cell.length_c   1.000
_cell.angle_alpha   90.00
_cell.angle_beta   90.00
_cell.angle_gamma   90.00
#
_symmetry.space_group_name_H-M   'P 1'
#
loop_
_entity.id
_entity.type
_entity.pdbx_description
1 polymer ?
#
loop_
_entity_poly.entity_id
_entity_poly.type
_entity_poly.pdbx_seq_one_letter_code
_entity_poly.pdbx_strand_id
1 'polypeptide(L)'
;LPERLRTVNIIPGSTEFGYATSEIREDFGYGNSRALNRSQWTHPTDWQASIDALQALCPNLQRATLISSWFGDDLRAGVCRLEPRTEKSNKVTTGQDWEVSGLNRATALPVSEYGGRPNYGGTPSDATIIAAIRDLKSRGLKVALHPFILMDIPAGNARPDPHGGASQPPFPWRGRITCD
;
A
#
# COMPACT_ATOMS: atom_id res chain seq x y z
N LEU A 1 11.78 -2.77 26.83
CA LEU A 1 12.00 -2.22 25.48
C LEU A 1 10.83 -1.35 25.00
N PRO A 2 9.53 -1.76 25.10
CA PRO A 2 8.39 -0.97 24.62
C PRO A 2 8.32 0.45 25.23
N GLU A 3 8.62 0.60 26.49
CA GLU A 3 8.62 1.89 27.20
C GLU A 3 9.65 2.90 26.66
N ARG A 4 10.66 2.44 25.92
CA ARG A 4 11.69 3.27 25.30
C ARG A 4 11.36 3.71 23.88
N LEU A 5 10.38 3.07 23.24
CA LEU A 5 9.98 3.40 21.89
C LEU A 5 9.28 4.76 21.83
N ARG A 6 9.78 5.63 20.95
CA ARG A 6 9.23 6.97 20.70
C ARG A 6 8.71 7.13 19.27
N THR A 7 9.20 6.31 18.37
CA THR A 7 8.84 6.37 16.94
C THR A 7 8.73 4.96 16.37
N VAL A 8 7.73 4.75 15.52
CA VAL A 8 7.53 3.51 14.76
C VAL A 8 7.25 3.81 13.30
N ASN A 9 7.61 2.88 12.44
CA ASN A 9 7.16 2.86 11.06
C ASN A 9 6.02 1.85 10.93
N ILE A 10 4.91 2.28 10.36
CA ILE A 10 3.75 1.44 10.10
C ILE A 10 3.79 1.04 8.63
N ILE A 11 3.97 -0.25 8.39
CA ILE A 11 4.12 -0.84 7.06
C ILE A 11 3.04 -1.92 6.90
N PRO A 12 1.86 -1.60 6.37
CA PRO A 12 0.80 -2.59 6.16
C PRO A 12 1.10 -3.48 4.95
N GLY A 13 2.23 -3.27 4.31
CA GLY A 13 2.55 -3.83 3.01
C GLY A 13 1.94 -3.00 1.87
N SER A 14 1.95 -3.58 0.68
CA SER A 14 1.23 -3.03 -0.46
C SER A 14 -0.25 -3.39 -0.32
N THR A 15 -1.12 -2.40 -0.12
CA THR A 15 -2.56 -2.60 0.10
C THR A 15 -3.33 -1.31 -0.19
N GLU A 16 -4.48 -1.45 -0.83
CA GLU A 16 -5.35 -0.32 -1.16
C GLU A 16 -6.01 0.31 0.07
N PHE A 17 -6.39 -0.51 1.06
CA PHE A 17 -7.27 -0.11 2.16
C PHE A 17 -6.78 -0.49 3.56
N GLY A 18 -5.54 -0.96 3.69
CA GLY A 18 -4.99 -1.37 5.00
C GLY A 18 -4.92 -0.25 6.04
N TYR A 19 -4.94 1.00 5.61
CA TYR A 19 -4.98 2.17 6.49
C TYR A 19 -6.40 2.68 6.79
N ALA A 20 -7.43 2.06 6.22
CA ALA A 20 -8.79 2.56 6.38
C ALA A 20 -9.30 2.42 7.82
N THR A 21 -9.87 3.50 8.33
CA THR A 21 -10.45 3.59 9.68
C THR A 21 -11.91 3.16 9.73
N SER A 22 -12.50 2.85 8.56
CA SER A 22 -13.83 2.25 8.42
C SER A 22 -13.76 0.97 7.61
N GLU A 23 -14.71 0.06 7.80
CA GLU A 23 -14.73 -1.20 7.07
C GLU A 23 -14.97 -0.96 5.57
N ILE A 24 -14.09 -1.52 4.74
CA ILE A 24 -14.20 -1.55 3.29
C ILE A 24 -14.42 -3.00 2.87
N ARG A 25 -15.35 -3.21 1.96
CA ARG A 25 -15.68 -4.56 1.47
C ARG A 25 -15.50 -4.66 -0.02
N GLU A 26 -15.02 -5.80 -0.49
CA GLU A 26 -15.08 -6.20 -1.88
C GLU A 26 -16.44 -6.83 -2.14
N ASP A 27 -17.16 -6.33 -3.15
CA ASP A 27 -18.46 -6.83 -3.55
C ASP A 27 -18.32 -7.79 -4.75
N PHE A 28 -18.84 -8.99 -4.58
CA PHE A 28 -18.86 -10.02 -5.63
C PHE A 28 -20.23 -10.16 -6.30
N GLY A 29 -21.17 -9.27 -5.97
CA GLY A 29 -22.55 -9.33 -6.43
C GLY A 29 -23.41 -10.34 -5.66
N TYR A 30 -24.71 -10.29 -5.93
CA TYR A 30 -25.70 -11.19 -5.34
C TYR A 30 -25.68 -11.26 -3.80
N GLY A 31 -25.29 -10.17 -3.14
CA GLY A 31 -25.18 -10.10 -1.68
C GLY A 31 -23.90 -10.71 -1.09
N ASN A 32 -23.01 -11.24 -1.93
CA ASN A 32 -21.72 -11.76 -1.48
C ASN A 32 -20.68 -10.64 -1.37
N SER A 33 -20.05 -10.51 -0.23
CA SER A 33 -18.97 -9.54 -0.03
C SER A 33 -17.96 -10.01 1.00
N ARG A 34 -16.75 -9.47 0.94
CA ARG A 34 -15.66 -9.78 1.85
C ARG A 34 -15.05 -8.50 2.41
N ALA A 35 -14.83 -8.42 3.72
CA ALA A 35 -14.08 -7.32 4.32
C ALA A 35 -12.62 -7.36 3.83
N LEU A 36 -12.08 -6.20 3.45
CA LEU A 36 -10.70 -6.05 2.96
C LEU A 36 -9.72 -5.63 4.07
N ASN A 37 -10.24 -5.01 5.14
CA ASN A 37 -9.45 -4.41 6.21
C ASN A 37 -9.97 -4.78 7.59
N ARG A 38 -10.63 -5.93 7.70
CA ARG A 38 -11.11 -6.48 8.96
C ARG A 38 -10.95 -8.00 8.97
N SER A 39 -9.94 -8.46 9.70
CA SER A 39 -9.64 -9.89 9.90
C SER A 39 -9.89 -10.38 11.34
N GLN A 40 -10.31 -9.47 12.22
CA GLN A 40 -10.61 -9.71 13.63
C GLN A 40 -12.01 -9.17 13.99
N TRP A 41 -12.53 -9.52 15.19
CA TRP A 41 -13.90 -9.20 15.59
C TRP A 41 -14.00 -8.22 16.78
N THR A 42 -12.87 -7.79 17.33
CA THR A 42 -12.83 -6.94 18.52
C THR A 42 -12.94 -5.45 18.21
N HIS A 43 -12.61 -5.05 16.97
CA HIS A 43 -12.59 -3.67 16.52
C HIS A 43 -13.26 -3.53 15.13
N PRO A 44 -13.72 -2.34 14.77
CA PRO A 44 -14.31 -2.08 13.46
C PRO A 44 -13.36 -2.34 12.29
N THR A 45 -12.05 -2.14 12.49
CA THR A 45 -11.03 -2.39 11.46
C THR A 45 -9.75 -2.94 12.08
N ASP A 46 -8.91 -3.57 11.25
CA ASP A 46 -7.58 -4.01 11.66
C ASP A 46 -6.65 -2.84 12.00
N TRP A 47 -6.86 -1.68 11.37
CA TRP A 47 -6.17 -0.43 11.72
C TRP A 47 -6.39 -0.07 13.19
N GLN A 48 -7.64 0.04 13.62
CA GLN A 48 -7.97 0.41 15.00
C GLN A 48 -7.42 -0.61 15.99
N ALA A 49 -7.64 -1.90 15.73
CA ALA A 49 -7.10 -2.96 16.57
C ALA A 49 -5.58 -2.87 16.73
N SER A 50 -4.87 -2.62 15.62
CA SER A 50 -3.41 -2.54 15.60
C SER A 50 -2.88 -1.30 16.32
N ILE A 51 -3.50 -0.13 16.12
CA ILE A 51 -3.03 1.11 16.74
C ILE A 51 -3.36 1.14 18.25
N ASP A 52 -4.51 0.62 18.65
CA ASP A 52 -4.87 0.50 20.07
C ASP A 52 -3.89 -0.44 20.80
N ALA A 53 -3.60 -1.60 20.21
CA ALA A 53 -2.60 -2.53 20.74
C ALA A 53 -1.19 -1.90 20.78
N LEU A 54 -0.79 -1.16 19.75
CA LEU A 54 0.50 -0.48 19.69
C LEU A 54 0.64 0.57 20.79
N GLN A 55 -0.37 1.40 21.02
CA GLN A 55 -0.33 2.43 22.07
C GLN A 55 -0.37 1.80 23.48
N ALA A 56 -1.13 0.73 23.66
CA ALA A 56 -1.13 -0.02 24.93
C ALA A 56 0.25 -0.63 25.22
N LEU A 57 0.92 -1.17 24.19
CA LEU A 57 2.25 -1.76 24.33
C LEU A 57 3.35 -0.70 24.49
N CYS A 58 3.23 0.44 23.82
CA CYS A 58 4.23 1.50 23.73
C CYS A 58 3.69 2.84 24.29
N PRO A 59 3.53 2.98 25.62
CA PRO A 59 2.84 4.12 26.24
C PRO A 59 3.55 5.46 26.02
N ASN A 60 4.82 5.42 25.64
CA ASN A 60 5.63 6.62 25.38
C ASN A 60 5.81 6.92 23.89
N LEU A 61 5.01 6.31 23.04
CA LEU A 61 5.05 6.55 21.59
C LEU A 61 4.66 8.01 21.28
N GLN A 62 5.44 8.68 20.46
CA GLN A 62 5.28 10.10 20.14
C GLN A 62 5.06 10.34 18.63
N ARG A 63 5.52 9.41 17.79
CA ARG A 63 5.51 9.59 16.35
C ARG A 63 5.25 8.26 15.64
N ALA A 64 4.50 8.33 14.56
CA ALA A 64 4.33 7.24 13.61
C ALA A 64 4.65 7.72 12.19
N THR A 65 5.31 6.87 11.43
CA THR A 65 5.54 7.10 9.99
C THR A 65 4.68 6.13 9.20
N LEU A 66 3.86 6.64 8.30
CA LEU A 66 3.06 5.83 7.38
C LEU A 66 3.84 5.59 6.10
N ILE A 67 3.94 4.34 5.69
CA ILE A 67 4.58 3.95 4.43
C ILE A 67 3.50 3.86 3.34
N SER A 68 3.68 4.61 2.25
CA SER A 68 2.80 4.55 1.08
C SER A 68 3.57 4.01 -0.12
N SER A 69 3.15 2.87 -0.65
CA SER A 69 3.82 2.25 -1.80
C SER A 69 3.30 2.80 -3.12
N TRP A 70 4.23 3.23 -3.97
CA TRP A 70 4.04 3.54 -5.36
C TRP A 70 4.86 2.56 -6.20
N PHE A 71 4.63 2.51 -7.51
CA PHE A 71 5.22 1.50 -8.38
C PHE A 71 6.05 2.13 -9.48
N GLY A 72 7.27 1.62 -9.65
CA GLY A 72 8.12 1.90 -10.78
C GLY A 72 8.06 0.76 -11.80
N ASP A 73 8.12 1.10 -13.08
CA ASP A 73 7.97 0.14 -14.17
C ASP A 73 9.28 -0.22 -14.90
N ASP A 74 10.39 0.43 -14.57
CA ASP A 74 11.70 0.22 -15.23
C ASP A 74 12.84 0.44 -14.24
N LEU A 75 13.90 -0.39 -14.32
CA LEU A 75 15.08 -0.25 -13.46
C LEU A 75 15.95 0.95 -13.84
N ARG A 76 15.78 1.50 -15.02
CA ARG A 76 16.54 2.67 -15.51
C ARG A 76 15.84 3.95 -15.10
N ALA A 77 16.50 4.78 -14.29
CA ALA A 77 15.90 6.00 -13.73
C ALA A 77 15.39 6.98 -14.80
N GLY A 78 16.11 7.10 -15.93
CA GLY A 78 15.75 8.05 -17.01
C GLY A 78 14.47 7.71 -17.77
N VAL A 79 13.94 6.49 -17.64
CA VAL A 79 12.73 6.02 -18.34
C VAL A 79 11.67 5.44 -17.40
N CYS A 80 12.01 5.27 -16.14
CA CYS A 80 11.10 4.73 -15.11
C CYS A 80 9.93 5.70 -14.90
N ARG A 81 8.71 5.17 -14.97
CA ARG A 81 7.50 5.88 -14.55
C ARG A 81 7.14 5.48 -13.15
N LEU A 82 6.92 6.45 -12.28
CA LEU A 82 6.45 6.25 -10.93
C LEU A 82 4.97 6.58 -10.87
N GLU A 83 4.15 5.59 -10.62
CA GLU A 83 2.69 5.76 -10.63
C GLU A 83 2.02 4.93 -9.53
N PRO A 84 0.85 5.36 -9.03
CA PRO A 84 0.03 4.53 -8.18
C PRO A 84 -0.64 3.45 -9.02
N ARG A 85 -0.79 2.25 -8.45
CA ARG A 85 -1.45 1.11 -9.11
C ARG A 85 -2.51 0.50 -8.23
N THR A 86 -3.55 -0.03 -8.87
CA THR A 86 -4.58 -0.82 -8.20
C THR A 86 -4.11 -2.28 -8.06
N GLU A 87 -4.66 -3.00 -7.10
CA GLU A 87 -4.46 -4.45 -7.01
C GLU A 87 -5.08 -5.16 -8.23
N LYS A 88 -6.32 -4.76 -8.57
CA LYS A 88 -7.07 -5.29 -9.73
C LYS A 88 -7.95 -4.21 -10.32
N SER A 89 -8.07 -4.15 -11.63
CA SER A 89 -8.93 -3.18 -12.33
C SER A 89 -10.43 -3.46 -12.15
N ASN A 90 -10.81 -4.71 -11.96
CA ASN A 90 -12.21 -5.16 -11.89
C ASN A 90 -12.75 -5.33 -10.45
N LYS A 91 -12.00 -4.91 -9.43
CA LYS A 91 -12.46 -4.97 -8.05
C LYS A 91 -13.55 -3.92 -7.80
N VAL A 92 -14.71 -4.35 -7.33
CA VAL A 92 -15.79 -3.48 -6.88
C VAL A 92 -15.72 -3.36 -5.37
N THR A 93 -15.75 -2.14 -4.85
CA THR A 93 -15.67 -1.90 -3.40
C THR A 93 -16.89 -1.14 -2.90
N THR A 94 -17.26 -1.40 -1.64
CA THR A 94 -18.26 -0.64 -0.90
C THR A 94 -17.62 -0.05 0.35
N GLY A 95 -18.13 1.11 0.78
CA GLY A 95 -17.56 1.90 1.88
C GLY A 95 -16.59 2.98 1.39
N GLN A 96 -15.75 2.69 0.41
CA GLN A 96 -14.86 3.66 -0.22
C GLN A 96 -14.39 3.16 -1.58
N ASP A 97 -14.34 4.07 -2.56
CA ASP A 97 -13.69 3.83 -3.84
C ASP A 97 -12.18 4.07 -3.75
N TRP A 98 -11.43 3.37 -4.61
CA TRP A 98 -10.00 3.61 -4.73
C TRP A 98 -9.74 4.82 -5.63
N GLU A 99 -9.05 5.80 -5.07
CA GLU A 99 -8.60 6.99 -5.77
C GLU A 99 -7.24 7.43 -5.22
N VAL A 100 -6.29 7.71 -6.10
CA VAL A 100 -4.93 8.18 -5.76
C VAL A 100 -4.48 9.21 -6.79
N SER A 101 -4.13 10.41 -6.35
CA SER A 101 -3.61 11.49 -7.20
C SER A 101 -4.48 11.77 -8.44
N GLY A 102 -5.79 11.71 -8.30
CA GLY A 102 -6.74 11.94 -9.39
C GLY A 102 -6.96 10.75 -10.34
N LEU A 103 -6.24 9.65 -10.15
CA LEU A 103 -6.53 8.37 -10.82
C LEU A 103 -7.55 7.58 -10.02
N ASN A 104 -8.46 6.94 -10.73
CA ASN A 104 -9.40 5.98 -10.15
C ASN A 104 -9.13 4.57 -10.72
N ARG A 105 -9.88 3.57 -10.25
CA ARG A 105 -9.69 2.18 -10.66
C ARG A 105 -9.85 1.94 -12.17
N ALA A 106 -10.63 2.75 -12.87
CA ALA A 106 -10.82 2.62 -14.30
C ALA A 106 -9.68 3.22 -15.12
N THR A 107 -8.93 4.18 -14.55
CA THR A 107 -7.87 4.92 -15.24
C THR A 107 -6.46 4.51 -14.82
N ALA A 108 -6.31 3.94 -13.61
CA ALA A 108 -5.02 3.46 -13.12
C ALA A 108 -4.69 2.07 -13.67
N LEU A 109 -3.41 1.81 -13.87
CA LEU A 109 -2.94 0.47 -14.20
C LEU A 109 -3.01 -0.45 -12.96
N PRO A 110 -3.39 -1.73 -13.12
CA PRO A 110 -3.22 -2.71 -12.07
C PRO A 110 -1.74 -3.09 -11.91
N VAL A 111 -1.40 -3.63 -10.76
CA VAL A 111 -0.10 -4.29 -10.56
C VAL A 111 0.00 -5.53 -11.45
N SER A 112 1.24 -5.95 -11.73
CA SER A 112 1.47 -7.17 -12.51
C SER A 112 0.96 -8.41 -11.79
N GLU A 113 0.72 -9.47 -12.56
CA GLU A 113 0.21 -10.74 -12.05
C GLU A 113 1.24 -11.86 -12.27
N TYR A 114 1.24 -12.82 -11.36
CA TYR A 114 1.94 -14.08 -11.50
C TYR A 114 1.02 -15.23 -11.07
N GLY A 115 0.91 -16.24 -11.92
CA GLY A 115 0.01 -17.38 -11.65
C GLY A 115 -1.46 -16.98 -11.45
N GLY A 116 -1.92 -15.92 -12.14
CA GLY A 116 -3.30 -15.42 -12.05
C GLY A 116 -3.61 -14.66 -10.74
N ARG A 117 -2.58 -14.24 -10.02
CA ARG A 117 -2.72 -13.44 -8.78
C ARG A 117 -1.91 -12.17 -8.87
N PRO A 118 -2.41 -11.06 -8.33
CA PRO A 118 -1.64 -9.83 -8.22
C PRO A 118 -0.37 -10.04 -7.38
N ASN A 119 0.75 -9.47 -7.84
CA ASN A 119 2.02 -9.55 -7.12
C ASN A 119 2.08 -8.62 -5.90
N TYR A 120 1.25 -7.58 -5.91
CA TYR A 120 1.15 -6.56 -4.87
C TYR A 120 -0.31 -6.24 -4.58
N GLY A 121 -0.59 -5.66 -3.44
CA GLY A 121 -1.94 -5.25 -3.04
C GLY A 121 -2.34 -3.84 -3.49
N GLY A 122 -1.56 -3.20 -4.37
CA GLY A 122 -1.83 -1.86 -4.86
C GLY A 122 -1.33 -0.73 -3.94
N THR A 123 -1.55 0.50 -4.38
CA THR A 123 -1.24 1.74 -3.63
C THR A 123 -2.37 2.03 -2.64
N PRO A 124 -2.08 2.44 -1.40
CA PRO A 124 -3.12 2.91 -0.48
C PRO A 124 -3.88 4.10 -1.06
N SER A 125 -5.21 4.09 -0.97
CA SER A 125 -6.02 5.22 -1.45
C SER A 125 -5.75 6.49 -0.65
N ASP A 126 -5.85 7.66 -1.30
CA ASP A 126 -5.62 8.96 -0.66
C ASP A 126 -6.51 9.14 0.55
N ALA A 127 -7.78 8.76 0.45
CA ALA A 127 -8.72 8.89 1.55
C ALA A 127 -8.35 8.02 2.76
N THR A 128 -7.83 6.80 2.55
CA THR A 128 -7.38 5.95 3.67
C THR A 128 -6.15 6.53 4.37
N ILE A 129 -5.19 7.05 3.62
CA ILE A 129 -4.00 7.71 4.19
C ILE A 129 -4.40 8.94 4.99
N ILE A 130 -5.27 9.78 4.45
CA ILE A 130 -5.78 10.98 5.13
C ILE A 130 -6.52 10.60 6.42
N ALA A 131 -7.36 9.56 6.39
CA ALA A 131 -8.07 9.07 7.56
C ALA A 131 -7.10 8.55 8.64
N ALA A 132 -6.10 7.77 8.25
CA ALA A 132 -5.08 7.28 9.17
C ALA A 132 -4.25 8.41 9.79
N ILE A 133 -3.86 9.44 9.00
CA ILE A 133 -3.16 10.62 9.52
C ILE A 133 -4.03 11.35 10.57
N ARG A 134 -5.32 11.52 10.29
CA ARG A 134 -6.25 12.18 11.22
C ARG A 134 -6.42 11.37 12.51
N ASP A 135 -6.56 10.05 12.40
CA ASP A 135 -6.68 9.16 13.54
C ASP A 135 -5.42 9.20 14.42
N LEU A 136 -4.24 9.05 13.84
CA LEU A 136 -2.98 9.15 14.60
C LEU A 136 -2.80 10.51 15.29
N LYS A 137 -3.17 11.60 14.61
CA LYS A 137 -3.10 12.95 15.20
C LYS A 137 -4.11 13.12 16.33
N SER A 138 -5.31 12.58 16.22
CA SER A 138 -6.32 12.62 17.30
C SER A 138 -5.86 11.84 18.55
N ARG A 139 -5.00 10.84 18.36
CA ARG A 139 -4.34 10.06 19.42
C ARG A 139 -3.10 10.74 20.01
N GLY A 140 -2.81 11.98 19.61
CA GLY A 140 -1.66 12.76 20.10
C GLY A 140 -0.32 12.43 19.43
N LEU A 141 -0.31 11.65 18.36
CA LEU A 141 0.94 11.27 17.67
C LEU A 141 1.31 12.28 16.58
N LYS A 142 2.60 12.55 16.44
CA LYS A 142 3.16 13.24 15.28
C LYS A 142 3.24 12.24 14.13
N VAL A 143 2.89 12.69 12.92
CA VAL A 143 2.83 11.81 11.74
C VAL A 143 3.82 12.27 10.68
N ALA A 144 4.55 11.32 10.12
CA ALA A 144 5.33 11.48 8.89
C ALA A 144 4.74 10.56 7.81
N LEU A 145 4.78 10.98 6.56
CA LEU A 145 4.49 10.16 5.40
C LEU A 145 5.80 9.80 4.71
N HIS A 146 5.97 8.52 4.41
CA HIS A 146 7.14 8.01 3.70
C HIS A 146 6.70 7.32 2.42
N PRO A 147 6.80 7.98 1.24
CA PRO A 147 6.60 7.33 -0.03
C PRO A 147 7.66 6.23 -0.23
N PHE A 148 7.22 5.05 -0.65
CA PHE A 148 8.09 3.90 -0.89
C PHE A 148 7.84 3.36 -2.29
N ILE A 149 8.91 3.16 -3.07
CA ILE A 149 8.82 2.68 -4.44
C ILE A 149 9.05 1.18 -4.48
N LEU A 150 8.07 0.46 -5.01
CA LEU A 150 8.17 -0.95 -5.37
C LEU A 150 8.35 -1.05 -6.88
N MET A 151 9.28 -1.90 -7.33
CA MET A 151 9.47 -2.13 -8.77
C MET A 151 8.53 -3.24 -9.23
N ASP A 152 7.61 -2.88 -10.12
CA ASP A 152 6.63 -3.81 -10.69
C ASP A 152 6.94 -4.07 -12.17
N ILE A 153 7.93 -4.92 -12.39
CA ILE A 153 8.39 -5.35 -13.71
C ILE A 153 7.84 -6.76 -13.97
N PRO A 154 6.97 -6.95 -14.98
CA PRO A 154 6.38 -8.27 -15.24
C PRO A 154 7.39 -9.25 -15.82
N ALA A 155 7.15 -10.54 -15.62
CA ALA A 155 7.88 -11.60 -16.30
C ALA A 155 7.67 -11.51 -17.82
N GLY A 156 8.67 -11.90 -18.60
CA GLY A 156 8.62 -11.86 -20.07
C GLY A 156 8.69 -10.45 -20.67
N ASN A 157 9.13 -9.46 -19.88
CA ASN A 157 9.36 -8.11 -20.40
C ASN A 157 10.55 -8.08 -21.38
N ALA A 158 10.55 -7.11 -22.28
CA ALA A 158 11.64 -6.87 -23.24
C ALA A 158 12.47 -5.63 -22.88
N ARG A 159 12.42 -5.16 -21.62
CA ARG A 159 13.16 -3.97 -21.18
C ARG A 159 14.65 -4.29 -21.06
N PRO A 160 15.54 -3.45 -21.62
CA PRO A 160 16.98 -3.60 -21.44
C PRO A 160 17.34 -3.62 -19.95
N ASP A 161 18.17 -4.59 -19.57
CA ASP A 161 18.64 -4.69 -18.19
C ASP A 161 19.90 -3.82 -18.01
N PRO A 162 19.88 -2.82 -17.12
CA PRO A 162 21.05 -1.97 -16.85
C PRO A 162 22.20 -2.73 -16.21
N HIS A 163 21.98 -3.96 -15.76
CA HIS A 163 22.99 -4.83 -15.15
C HIS A 163 23.55 -5.90 -16.11
N GLY A 164 23.26 -5.79 -17.42
CA GLY A 164 23.82 -6.64 -18.46
C GLY A 164 23.08 -7.93 -18.74
N GLY A 165 21.92 -8.14 -18.18
CA GLY A 165 21.02 -9.23 -18.55
C GLY A 165 20.34 -9.01 -19.90
N ALA A 166 19.75 -10.05 -20.48
CA ALA A 166 18.99 -9.95 -21.74
C ALA A 166 17.72 -9.12 -21.60
N SER A 167 17.10 -9.13 -20.44
CA SER A 167 15.95 -8.31 -20.05
C SER A 167 15.96 -8.09 -18.54
N GLN A 168 15.23 -7.07 -18.08
CA GLN A 168 15.12 -6.81 -16.64
C GLN A 168 14.50 -8.01 -15.94
N PRO A 169 15.02 -8.39 -14.75
CA PRO A 169 14.45 -9.50 -13.98
C PRO A 169 13.02 -9.14 -13.56
N PRO A 170 12.09 -10.10 -13.56
CA PRO A 170 10.75 -9.87 -13.05
C PRO A 170 10.77 -9.62 -11.55
N PHE A 171 9.89 -8.73 -11.09
CA PHE A 171 9.69 -8.44 -9.67
C PHE A 171 10.97 -8.17 -8.89
N PRO A 172 11.83 -7.25 -9.39
CA PRO A 172 13.09 -6.98 -8.72
C PRO A 172 12.79 -6.41 -7.34
N TRP A 173 13.22 -7.14 -6.34
CA TRP A 173 13.08 -6.77 -4.96
C TRP A 173 13.79 -5.44 -4.69
N ARG A 174 13.11 -4.52 -3.98
CA ARG A 174 13.69 -3.37 -3.33
C ARG A 174 14.07 -2.20 -4.22
N GLY A 175 13.27 -1.90 -5.23
CA GLY A 175 13.33 -0.62 -5.92
C GLY A 175 14.74 -0.18 -6.32
N ARG A 176 15.53 -1.11 -6.87
CA ARG A 176 16.85 -0.78 -7.37
C ARG A 176 16.66 -0.03 -8.67
N ILE A 177 16.68 1.29 -8.61
CA ILE A 177 16.77 2.15 -9.79
C ILE A 177 18.25 2.46 -9.96
N THR A 178 18.79 2.18 -11.15
CA THR A 178 20.15 2.54 -11.52
C THR A 178 20.10 3.86 -12.26
N CYS A 179 20.94 4.79 -11.85
CA CYS A 179 21.22 6.00 -12.64
C CYS A 179 22.38 5.65 -13.59
N ASP A 180 22.16 5.78 -14.88
CA ASP A 180 23.21 5.71 -15.92
C ASP A 180 23.95 7.03 -15.99
#